data_5bfa3849d5a4368e2660c2357a7aeb80
#
_entry.id   5bfa3849d5a4368e2660c2357a7aeb80
#
_cell.length_a   1.000
_cell.length_b   1.000
_cell.length_c   1.000
_cell.angle_alpha   90.00
_cell.angle_beta   90.00
_cell.angle_gamma   90.00
#
_symmetry.space_group_name_H-M   'P 1'
#
loop_
_entity.id
_entity.type
_entity.pdbx_description
1 polymer ?
#
loop_
_entity_poly.entity_id
_entity_poly.type
_entity_poly.pdbx_seq_one_letter_code
_entity_poly.pdbx_strand_id
1 'polypeptide(L)'
;MNIVRTFNSFQEVKRPEQAFKLFLRFVLAKGIVTYGLDLMMAVFRIVQGVIGKIITASGIGGGGQIILPSSMIQTIKDCGFWESIPLWAVTLIGSLFVWVLSFIMILTVYGRFFKLYLYVAIAPVPLSTFAGESTSHVGKSFLKSFAGVCLEGAIIVLACIVYSLFAASPPSVSAGASAVTQVWTYVGELLF
;
A
#
# COMPACT_ATOMS: atom_id res chain seq x y z
N MET A 1 -40.46 -13.08 -19.40
CA MET A 1 -40.10 -14.38 -18.81
C MET A 1 -39.61 -14.31 -17.35
N ASN A 2 -39.52 -13.13 -16.71
CA ASN A 2 -39.06 -12.97 -15.32
C ASN A 2 -40.18 -12.96 -14.25
N ILE A 3 -41.43 -12.71 -14.65
CA ILE A 3 -42.58 -12.63 -13.73
C ILE A 3 -42.94 -14.01 -13.15
N VAL A 4 -42.82 -15.05 -13.93
CA VAL A 4 -43.12 -16.43 -13.49
C VAL A 4 -42.12 -16.96 -12.47
N ARG A 5 -40.84 -16.53 -12.52
CA ARG A 5 -39.84 -16.86 -11.49
C ARG A 5 -40.13 -16.21 -10.14
N THR A 6 -40.67 -14.98 -10.15
CA THR A 6 -41.02 -14.28 -8.93
C THR A 6 -42.24 -14.96 -8.24
N PHE A 7 -43.22 -15.45 -9.00
CA PHE A 7 -44.38 -16.18 -8.45
C PHE A 7 -44.03 -17.57 -7.91
N ASN A 8 -43.09 -18.30 -8.54
CA ASN A 8 -42.61 -19.57 -7.97
C ASN A 8 -41.88 -19.40 -6.66
N SER A 9 -41.18 -18.28 -6.48
CA SER A 9 -40.52 -17.92 -5.23
C SER A 9 -41.53 -17.76 -4.06
N PHE A 10 -42.74 -17.27 -4.33
CA PHE A 10 -43.79 -17.17 -3.30
C PHE A 10 -44.45 -18.52 -2.95
N GLN A 11 -44.45 -19.51 -3.85
CA GLN A 11 -44.92 -20.86 -3.51
C GLN A 11 -43.91 -21.67 -2.67
N GLU A 12 -42.62 -21.39 -2.83
CA GLU A 12 -41.56 -22.00 -2.01
C GLU A 12 -41.62 -21.56 -0.55
N VAL A 13 -42.12 -20.34 -0.27
CA VAL A 13 -42.27 -19.80 1.10
C VAL A 13 -43.32 -20.57 1.94
N LYS A 14 -44.19 -21.39 1.32
CA LYS A 14 -45.16 -22.25 2.04
C LYS A 14 -44.54 -23.42 2.83
N ARG A 15 -43.23 -23.71 2.63
CA ARG A 15 -42.53 -24.72 3.43
C ARG A 15 -41.84 -24.00 4.63
N PRO A 16 -42.20 -24.34 5.86
CA PRO A 16 -41.66 -23.69 7.07
C PRO A 16 -40.12 -23.70 7.14
N GLU A 17 -39.51 -24.75 6.57
CA GLU A 17 -38.05 -24.89 6.50
C GLU A 17 -37.40 -23.84 5.61
N GLN A 18 -38.02 -23.45 4.54
CA GLN A 18 -37.50 -22.43 3.60
C GLN A 18 -37.71 -21.02 4.16
N ALA A 19 -38.84 -20.77 4.83
CA ALA A 19 -39.08 -19.53 5.55
C ALA A 19 -38.05 -19.30 6.66
N PHE A 20 -37.71 -20.36 7.40
CA PHE A 20 -36.67 -20.29 8.43
C PHE A 20 -35.26 -20.01 7.84
N LYS A 21 -34.90 -20.66 6.72
CA LYS A 21 -33.65 -20.38 6.01
C LYS A 21 -33.57 -18.92 5.54
N LEU A 22 -34.65 -18.38 5.03
CA LEU A 22 -34.73 -17.02 4.53
C LEU A 22 -34.65 -16.03 5.67
N PHE A 23 -35.32 -16.29 6.79
CA PHE A 23 -35.24 -15.50 8.03
C PHE A 23 -33.80 -15.50 8.60
N LEU A 24 -33.15 -16.65 8.68
CA LEU A 24 -31.76 -16.77 9.16
C LEU A 24 -30.81 -15.96 8.29
N ARG A 25 -30.97 -16.04 6.97
CA ARG A 25 -30.19 -15.21 6.03
C ARG A 25 -30.41 -13.72 6.21
N PHE A 26 -31.65 -13.33 6.40
CA PHE A 26 -31.98 -11.91 6.64
C PHE A 26 -31.33 -11.39 7.94
N VAL A 27 -31.39 -12.19 9.01
CA VAL A 27 -30.74 -11.84 10.30
C VAL A 27 -29.24 -11.76 10.16
N LEU A 28 -28.62 -12.72 9.42
CA LEU A 28 -27.17 -12.70 9.14
C LEU A 28 -26.80 -11.44 8.31
N ALA A 29 -27.56 -11.15 7.26
CA ALA A 29 -27.30 -9.98 6.43
C ALA A 29 -27.42 -8.68 7.22
N LYS A 30 -28.46 -8.54 8.06
CA LYS A 30 -28.62 -7.41 8.96
C LYS A 30 -27.42 -7.29 9.90
N GLY A 31 -26.97 -8.41 10.50
CA GLY A 31 -25.77 -8.43 11.35
C GLY A 31 -24.52 -7.99 10.60
N ILE A 32 -24.28 -8.50 9.38
CA ILE A 32 -23.13 -8.14 8.56
C ILE A 32 -23.17 -6.65 8.16
N VAL A 33 -24.32 -6.11 7.81
CA VAL A 33 -24.43 -4.67 7.47
C VAL A 33 -24.23 -3.80 8.71
N THR A 34 -24.81 -4.18 9.86
CA THR A 34 -24.70 -3.43 11.12
C THR A 34 -23.26 -3.42 11.64
N TYR A 35 -22.60 -4.57 11.65
CA TYR A 35 -21.21 -4.74 12.12
C TYR A 35 -20.20 -4.68 10.99
N GLY A 36 -20.60 -4.33 9.78
CA GLY A 36 -19.72 -4.32 8.60
C GLY A 36 -18.56 -3.34 8.73
N LEU A 37 -18.79 -2.18 9.30
CA LEU A 37 -17.74 -1.21 9.59
C LEU A 37 -16.75 -1.75 10.63
N ASP A 38 -17.24 -2.39 11.69
CA ASP A 38 -16.39 -2.99 12.71
C ASP A 38 -15.52 -4.11 12.13
N LEU A 39 -16.09 -4.91 11.24
CA LEU A 39 -15.37 -5.96 10.52
C LEU A 39 -14.27 -5.38 9.63
N MET A 40 -14.55 -4.31 8.89
CA MET A 40 -13.57 -3.62 8.07
C MET A 40 -12.45 -3.01 8.94
N MET A 41 -12.82 -2.39 10.06
CA MET A 41 -11.84 -1.85 11.01
C MET A 41 -11.01 -2.95 11.67
N ALA A 42 -11.57 -4.12 11.94
CA ALA A 42 -10.83 -5.28 12.44
C ALA A 42 -9.78 -5.76 11.44
N VAL A 43 -10.14 -5.88 10.15
CA VAL A 43 -9.19 -6.23 9.08
C VAL A 43 -8.07 -5.20 9.01
N PHE A 44 -8.40 -3.91 9.07
CA PHE A 44 -7.41 -2.84 9.05
C PHE A 44 -6.44 -2.91 10.25
N ARG A 45 -6.96 -3.15 11.47
CA ARG A 45 -6.13 -3.33 12.68
C ARG A 45 -5.20 -4.53 12.59
N ILE A 46 -5.66 -5.64 12.02
CA ILE A 46 -4.81 -6.82 11.80
C ILE A 46 -3.64 -6.48 10.89
N VAL A 47 -3.91 -5.78 9.77
CA VAL A 47 -2.86 -5.37 8.84
C VAL A 47 -1.89 -4.38 9.50
N GLN A 48 -2.39 -3.41 10.27
CA GLN A 48 -1.52 -2.50 11.04
C GLN A 48 -0.64 -3.26 12.04
N GLY A 49 -1.19 -4.28 12.71
CA GLY A 49 -0.41 -5.15 13.60
C GLY A 49 0.70 -5.90 12.87
N VAL A 50 0.45 -6.38 11.66
CA VAL A 50 1.47 -7.01 10.80
C VAL A 50 2.54 -5.99 10.41
N ILE A 51 2.16 -4.79 9.98
CA ILE A 51 3.10 -3.71 9.65
C ILE A 51 3.98 -3.36 10.84
N GLY A 52 3.39 -3.19 12.04
CA GLY A 52 4.13 -2.92 13.26
C GLY A 52 5.16 -3.99 13.59
N LYS A 53 4.80 -5.27 13.44
CA LYS A 53 5.73 -6.40 13.64
C LYS A 53 6.86 -6.41 12.61
N ILE A 54 6.57 -6.09 11.35
CA ILE A 54 7.58 -6.01 10.29
C ILE A 54 8.59 -4.89 10.61
N ILE A 55 8.11 -3.72 11.01
CA ILE A 55 8.99 -2.58 11.38
C ILE A 55 9.86 -2.92 12.58
N THR A 56 9.29 -3.52 13.63
CA THR A 56 10.07 -3.90 14.82
C THR A 56 11.06 -5.02 14.54
N ALA A 57 10.69 -5.99 13.71
CA ALA A 57 11.59 -7.10 13.33
C ALA A 57 12.74 -6.65 12.43
N SER A 58 12.51 -5.62 11.61
CA SER A 58 13.56 -5.06 10.72
C SER A 58 14.60 -4.20 11.45
N GLY A 59 14.35 -3.79 12.69
CA GLY A 59 15.24 -2.91 13.44
C GLY A 59 15.32 -1.46 12.92
N ILE A 60 14.54 -1.13 11.86
CA ILE A 60 14.54 0.16 11.17
C ILE A 60 13.49 1.14 11.77
N GLY A 61 13.21 1.01 13.05
CA GLY A 61 12.25 1.86 13.76
C GLY A 61 12.65 3.33 13.95
N GLY A 62 13.82 3.70 13.50
CA GLY A 62 14.26 5.10 13.40
C GLY A 62 14.73 5.33 11.97
N GLY A 63 14.04 6.17 11.21
CA GLY A 63 14.33 6.47 9.81
C GLY A 63 15.82 6.46 9.54
N GLY A 64 16.26 5.48 8.73
CA GLY A 64 17.68 5.33 8.41
C GLY A 64 18.21 6.62 7.83
N GLN A 65 19.05 7.31 8.57
CA GLN A 65 19.76 8.45 8.03
C GLN A 65 20.72 7.92 6.98
N ILE A 66 20.51 8.29 5.74
CA ILE A 66 21.46 8.04 4.66
C ILE A 66 22.66 8.94 4.95
N ILE A 67 23.71 8.34 5.54
CA ILE A 67 24.96 9.06 5.84
C ILE A 67 25.84 8.88 4.62
N LEU A 68 26.20 9.98 3.97
CA LEU A 68 27.20 9.95 2.90
C LEU A 68 28.53 9.40 3.42
N PRO A 69 29.21 8.50 2.67
CA PRO A 69 30.54 8.05 3.04
C PRO A 69 31.51 9.22 3.23
N SER A 70 32.31 9.17 4.28
CA SER A 70 33.29 10.24 4.60
C SER A 70 34.30 10.48 3.48
N SER A 71 34.63 9.43 2.71
CA SER A 71 35.46 9.52 1.51
C SER A 71 34.86 10.43 0.45
N MET A 72 33.56 10.34 0.24
CA MET A 72 32.83 11.14 -0.74
C MET A 72 32.76 12.62 -0.32
N ILE A 73 32.57 12.88 0.97
CA ILE A 73 32.60 14.23 1.52
C ILE A 73 33.97 14.89 1.33
N GLN A 74 35.06 14.13 1.52
CA GLN A 74 36.41 14.63 1.29
C GLN A 74 36.67 14.89 -0.21
N THR A 75 36.31 13.99 -1.08
CA THR A 75 36.45 14.17 -2.53
C THR A 75 35.70 15.42 -3.04
N ILE A 76 34.50 15.68 -2.49
CA ILE A 76 33.73 16.89 -2.84
C ILE A 76 34.41 18.17 -2.31
N LYS A 77 35.02 18.12 -1.12
CA LYS A 77 35.76 19.28 -0.51
C LYS A 77 37.04 19.62 -1.25
N ASP A 78 37.70 18.61 -1.81
CA ASP A 78 38.99 18.77 -2.50
C ASP A 78 38.79 19.13 -4.00
N CYS A 79 37.55 19.21 -4.51
CA CYS A 79 37.26 19.62 -5.87
C CYS A 79 37.64 21.09 -6.13
N GLY A 80 38.42 21.33 -7.17
CA GLY A 80 38.78 22.68 -7.65
C GLY A 80 37.58 23.41 -8.25
N PHE A 81 37.68 24.72 -8.45
CA PHE A 81 36.60 25.57 -8.97
C PHE A 81 36.05 25.07 -10.33
N TRP A 82 36.90 24.63 -11.23
CA TRP A 82 36.51 24.14 -12.55
C TRP A 82 35.84 22.77 -12.50
N GLU A 83 36.17 21.93 -11.55
CA GLU A 83 35.53 20.63 -11.33
C GLU A 83 34.19 20.75 -10.61
N SER A 84 33.97 21.84 -9.89
CA SER A 84 32.72 22.12 -9.16
C SER A 84 31.54 22.42 -10.09
N ILE A 85 31.78 22.98 -11.30
CA ILE A 85 30.71 23.35 -12.24
C ILE A 85 29.94 22.12 -12.74
N PRO A 86 30.58 21.05 -13.28
CA PRO A 86 29.87 19.85 -13.70
C PRO A 86 29.25 19.10 -12.50
N LEU A 87 29.90 19.13 -11.33
CA LEU A 87 29.38 18.54 -10.12
C LEU A 87 28.08 19.21 -9.66
N TRP A 88 28.02 20.54 -9.71
CA TRP A 88 26.82 21.32 -9.41
C TRP A 88 25.67 20.99 -10.36
N ALA A 89 25.92 20.88 -11.67
CA ALA A 89 24.91 20.54 -12.67
C ALA A 89 24.34 19.14 -12.43
N VAL A 90 25.19 18.14 -12.17
CA VAL A 90 24.78 16.76 -11.88
C VAL A 90 23.95 16.69 -10.58
N THR A 91 24.38 17.41 -9.54
CA THR A 91 23.65 17.45 -8.26
C THR A 91 22.28 18.12 -8.42
N LEU A 92 22.18 19.17 -9.22
CA LEU A 92 20.93 19.87 -9.49
C LEU A 92 19.94 18.96 -10.24
N ILE A 93 20.40 18.29 -11.29
CA ILE A 93 19.58 17.33 -12.04
C ILE A 93 19.16 16.15 -11.15
N GLY A 94 20.10 15.59 -10.38
CA GLY A 94 19.82 14.49 -9.44
C GLY A 94 18.79 14.86 -8.38
N SER A 95 18.93 16.06 -7.78
CA SER A 95 17.99 16.56 -6.78
C SER A 95 16.59 16.76 -7.36
N LEU A 96 16.49 17.24 -8.60
CA LEU A 96 15.20 17.39 -9.30
C LEU A 96 14.51 16.03 -9.47
N PHE A 97 15.26 15.00 -9.90
CA PHE A 97 14.72 13.64 -10.04
C PHE A 97 14.24 13.07 -8.69
N VAL A 98 15.04 13.18 -7.65
CA VAL A 98 14.67 12.74 -6.30
C VAL A 98 13.42 13.46 -5.80
N TRP A 99 13.30 14.77 -6.05
CA TRP A 99 12.13 15.55 -5.67
C TRP A 99 10.86 15.08 -6.40
N VAL A 100 10.93 14.82 -7.71
CA VAL A 100 9.79 14.31 -8.51
C VAL A 100 9.38 12.92 -8.04
N LEU A 101 10.33 12.01 -7.82
CA LEU A 101 10.05 10.66 -7.35
C LEU A 101 9.44 10.66 -5.94
N SER A 102 9.94 11.50 -5.04
CA SER A 102 9.38 11.70 -3.71
C SER A 102 7.92 12.17 -3.78
N PHE A 103 7.62 13.11 -4.68
CA PHE A 103 6.26 13.58 -4.90
C PHE A 103 5.32 12.48 -5.41
N ILE A 104 5.78 11.67 -6.37
CA ILE A 104 5.02 10.50 -6.88
C ILE A 104 4.75 9.50 -5.76
N MET A 105 5.74 9.24 -4.91
CA MET A 105 5.61 8.32 -3.79
C MET A 105 4.57 8.80 -2.77
N ILE A 106 4.60 10.10 -2.44
CA ILE A 106 3.60 10.74 -1.58
C ILE A 106 2.19 10.58 -2.18
N LEU A 107 2.01 10.89 -3.48
CA LEU A 107 0.72 10.75 -4.15
C LEU A 107 0.22 9.29 -4.15
N THR A 108 1.11 8.33 -4.32
CA THR A 108 0.77 6.90 -4.28
C THR A 108 0.23 6.49 -2.91
N VAL A 109 0.89 6.93 -1.83
CA VAL A 109 0.46 6.65 -0.46
C VAL A 109 -0.90 7.32 -0.17
N TYR A 110 -1.06 8.60 -0.53
CA TYR A 110 -2.34 9.31 -0.36
C TYR A 110 -3.46 8.67 -1.18
N GLY A 111 -3.18 8.29 -2.44
CA GLY A 111 -4.15 7.60 -3.29
C GLY A 111 -4.67 6.30 -2.68
N ARG A 112 -3.82 5.57 -1.96
CA ARG A 112 -4.23 4.38 -1.21
C ARG A 112 -5.19 4.72 -0.07
N PHE A 113 -4.90 5.74 0.74
CA PHE A 113 -5.81 6.18 1.79
C PHE A 113 -7.17 6.59 1.22
N PHE A 114 -7.17 7.30 0.09
CA PHE A 114 -8.40 7.68 -0.59
C PHE A 114 -9.20 6.45 -1.04
N LYS A 115 -8.55 5.43 -1.60
CA LYS A 115 -9.19 4.15 -1.92
C LYS A 115 -9.82 3.51 -0.69
N LEU A 116 -9.12 3.46 0.45
CA LEU A 116 -9.64 2.89 1.69
C LEU A 116 -10.90 3.61 2.16
N TYR A 117 -10.89 4.95 2.16
CA TYR A 117 -12.09 5.74 2.52
C TYR A 117 -13.26 5.45 1.59
N LEU A 118 -13.00 5.33 0.27
CA LEU A 118 -14.04 5.01 -0.71
C LEU A 118 -14.64 3.61 -0.46
N TYR A 119 -13.79 2.60 -0.19
CA TYR A 119 -14.26 1.26 0.16
C TYR A 119 -15.14 1.27 1.41
N VAL A 120 -14.75 2.00 2.46
CA VAL A 120 -15.54 2.13 3.69
C VAL A 120 -16.86 2.82 3.42
N ALA A 121 -16.88 3.89 2.62
CA ALA A 121 -18.09 4.64 2.29
C ALA A 121 -19.11 3.79 1.49
N ILE A 122 -18.63 2.97 0.56
CA ILE A 122 -19.49 2.11 -0.30
C ILE A 122 -19.85 0.78 0.40
N ALA A 123 -19.16 0.40 1.46
CA ALA A 123 -19.29 -0.89 2.13
C ALA A 123 -20.72 -1.39 2.37
N PRO A 124 -21.70 -0.58 2.80
CA PRO A 124 -23.05 -1.06 3.09
C PRO A 124 -23.73 -1.71 1.87
N VAL A 125 -23.44 -1.23 0.65
CA VAL A 125 -24.05 -1.74 -0.58
C VAL A 125 -23.61 -3.18 -0.91
N PRO A 126 -22.31 -3.49 -1.09
CA PRO A 126 -21.89 -4.86 -1.35
C PRO A 126 -22.06 -5.78 -0.14
N LEU A 127 -22.04 -5.26 1.10
CA LEU A 127 -22.30 -6.10 2.27
C LEU A 127 -23.77 -6.54 2.36
N SER A 128 -24.73 -5.75 1.87
CA SER A 128 -26.13 -6.15 1.80
C SER A 128 -26.37 -7.34 0.85
N THR A 129 -25.47 -7.58 -0.12
CA THR A 129 -25.59 -8.69 -1.07
C THR A 129 -25.39 -10.08 -0.44
N PHE A 130 -24.90 -10.14 0.81
CA PHE A 130 -24.83 -11.40 1.55
C PHE A 130 -26.19 -12.00 1.88
N ALA A 131 -27.28 -11.20 1.83
CA ALA A 131 -28.64 -11.68 1.99
C ALA A 131 -29.09 -12.62 0.87
N GLY A 132 -28.62 -12.40 -0.36
CA GLY A 132 -28.99 -13.17 -1.54
C GLY A 132 -28.04 -14.34 -1.80
N GLU A 133 -28.60 -15.52 -2.12
CA GLU A 133 -27.81 -16.72 -2.44
C GLU A 133 -26.96 -16.54 -3.70
N SER A 134 -27.55 -15.97 -4.75
CA SER A 134 -26.88 -15.70 -6.03
C SER A 134 -25.94 -14.49 -5.98
N THR A 135 -26.17 -13.55 -5.06
CA THR A 135 -25.42 -12.28 -4.97
C THR A 135 -24.33 -12.29 -3.89
N SER A 136 -24.28 -13.30 -3.02
CA SER A 136 -23.29 -13.41 -1.94
C SER A 136 -21.84 -13.39 -2.44
N HIS A 137 -21.60 -13.79 -3.69
CA HIS A 137 -20.30 -13.73 -4.35
C HIS A 137 -19.76 -12.28 -4.45
N VAL A 138 -20.65 -11.31 -4.68
CA VAL A 138 -20.28 -9.88 -4.78
C VAL A 138 -19.73 -9.38 -3.44
N GLY A 139 -20.41 -9.67 -2.33
CA GLY A 139 -19.96 -9.31 -0.99
C GLY A 139 -18.60 -9.94 -0.64
N LYS A 140 -18.40 -11.22 -0.96
CA LYS A 140 -17.11 -11.90 -0.73
C LYS A 140 -16.00 -11.29 -1.57
N SER A 141 -16.26 -11.00 -2.85
CA SER A 141 -15.29 -10.34 -3.74
C SER A 141 -14.91 -8.94 -3.23
N PHE A 142 -15.88 -8.18 -2.73
CA PHE A 142 -15.65 -6.88 -2.15
C PHE A 142 -14.73 -6.95 -0.91
N LEU A 143 -14.99 -7.86 0.03
CA LEU A 143 -14.14 -8.03 1.21
C LEU A 143 -12.71 -8.45 0.83
N LYS A 144 -12.57 -9.34 -0.15
CA LYS A 144 -11.27 -9.75 -0.67
C LYS A 144 -10.50 -8.57 -1.28
N SER A 145 -11.19 -7.74 -2.08
CA SER A 145 -10.60 -6.53 -2.66
C SER A 145 -10.19 -5.51 -1.60
N PHE A 146 -11.03 -5.30 -0.59
CA PHE A 146 -10.70 -4.42 0.54
C PHE A 146 -9.47 -4.91 1.31
N ALA A 147 -9.41 -6.21 1.64
CA ALA A 147 -8.24 -6.81 2.28
C ALA A 147 -6.97 -6.65 1.42
N GLY A 148 -7.09 -6.78 0.09
CA GLY A 148 -6.00 -6.51 -0.85
C GLY A 148 -5.46 -5.09 -0.75
N VAL A 149 -6.34 -4.09 -0.73
CA VAL A 149 -5.93 -2.67 -0.56
C VAL A 149 -5.30 -2.41 0.81
N CYS A 150 -5.77 -3.08 1.86
CA CYS A 150 -5.12 -3.00 3.17
C CYS A 150 -3.72 -3.60 3.15
N LEU A 151 -3.52 -4.77 2.50
CA LEU A 151 -2.23 -5.44 2.37
C LEU A 151 -1.24 -4.67 1.50
N GLU A 152 -1.71 -3.90 0.52
CA GLU A 152 -0.87 -3.02 -0.30
C GLU A 152 0.02 -2.11 0.58
N GLY A 153 -0.47 -1.69 1.75
CA GLY A 153 0.33 -0.93 2.70
C GLY A 153 1.44 -1.70 3.38
N ALA A 154 1.23 -2.96 3.64
CA ALA A 154 2.27 -3.82 4.17
C ALA A 154 3.39 -4.01 3.12
N ILE A 155 3.02 -4.13 1.84
CA ILE A 155 3.96 -4.25 0.73
C ILE A 155 4.78 -2.96 0.58
N ILE A 156 4.16 -1.78 0.68
CA ILE A 156 4.88 -0.49 0.62
C ILE A 156 5.90 -0.39 1.76
N VAL A 157 5.52 -0.75 2.99
CA VAL A 157 6.44 -0.73 4.13
C VAL A 157 7.59 -1.72 3.93
N LEU A 158 7.30 -2.92 3.43
CA LEU A 158 8.32 -3.92 3.13
C LEU A 158 9.29 -3.41 2.04
N ALA A 159 8.77 -2.78 0.98
CA ALA A 159 9.61 -2.17 -0.05
C ALA A 159 10.51 -1.06 0.52
N CYS A 160 9.99 -0.20 1.40
CA CYS A 160 10.78 0.82 2.08
C CYS A 160 11.91 0.22 2.94
N ILE A 161 11.64 -0.91 3.61
CA ILE A 161 12.64 -1.62 4.41
C ILE A 161 13.74 -2.19 3.52
N VAL A 162 13.36 -2.88 2.43
CA VAL A 162 14.33 -3.43 1.47
C VAL A 162 15.18 -2.31 0.87
N TYR A 163 14.54 -1.20 0.47
CA TYR A 163 15.25 -0.05 -0.05
C TYR A 163 16.22 0.56 0.98
N SER A 164 15.82 0.70 2.24
CA SER A 164 16.69 1.25 3.29
C SER A 164 17.90 0.36 3.58
N LEU A 165 17.74 -0.97 3.51
CA LEU A 165 18.85 -1.91 3.64
C LEU A 165 19.81 -1.83 2.46
N PHE A 166 19.27 -1.67 1.25
CA PHE A 166 20.07 -1.51 0.04
C PHE A 166 20.85 -0.17 0.08
N ALA A 167 20.19 0.93 0.42
CA ALA A 167 20.81 2.24 0.54
C ALA A 167 21.83 2.36 1.69
N ALA A 168 21.73 1.49 2.72
CA ALA A 168 22.72 1.43 3.81
C ALA A 168 24.03 0.72 3.40
N SER A 169 24.04 0.01 2.26
CA SER A 169 25.23 -0.66 1.71
C SER A 169 25.66 0.08 0.43
N PRO A 170 26.31 1.25 0.57
CA PRO A 170 26.72 2.02 -0.61
C PRO A 170 27.71 1.23 -1.46
N PRO A 171 27.63 1.34 -2.80
CA PRO A 171 28.54 0.66 -3.71
C PRO A 171 29.97 1.09 -3.47
N SER A 172 30.87 0.16 -3.58
CA SER A 172 32.31 0.45 -3.60
C SER A 172 32.65 1.13 -4.92
N VAL A 173 32.65 2.46 -4.93
CA VAL A 173 33.14 3.21 -6.07
C VAL A 173 34.67 3.15 -6.09
N SER A 174 35.23 2.81 -7.25
CA SER A 174 36.70 2.71 -7.42
C SER A 174 37.42 3.97 -6.96
N ALA A 175 38.44 3.84 -6.14
CA ALA A 175 39.19 4.92 -5.50
C ALA A 175 39.91 5.90 -6.47
N GLY A 176 39.68 5.82 -7.78
CA GLY A 176 40.24 6.70 -8.81
C GLY A 176 39.19 7.36 -9.71
N ALA A 177 37.89 7.19 -9.42
CA ALA A 177 36.85 7.81 -10.23
C ALA A 177 36.73 9.30 -9.94
N SER A 178 36.45 10.13 -10.97
CA SER A 178 36.20 11.55 -10.78
C SER A 178 35.00 11.82 -9.85
N ALA A 179 35.00 12.92 -9.12
CA ALA A 179 33.92 13.30 -8.21
C ALA A 179 32.53 13.26 -8.89
N VAL A 180 32.47 13.67 -10.17
CA VAL A 180 31.25 13.63 -10.97
C VAL A 180 30.75 12.19 -11.16
N THR A 181 31.62 11.24 -11.47
CA THR A 181 31.27 9.84 -11.65
C THR A 181 30.80 9.20 -10.34
N GLN A 182 31.46 9.53 -9.23
CA GLN A 182 31.07 9.03 -7.90
C GLN A 182 29.67 9.51 -7.52
N VAL A 183 29.38 10.81 -7.67
CA VAL A 183 28.06 11.38 -7.38
C VAL A 183 27.01 10.81 -8.32
N TRP A 184 27.30 10.65 -9.61
CA TRP A 184 26.36 10.09 -10.58
C TRP A 184 26.01 8.63 -10.28
N THR A 185 26.99 7.82 -9.93
CA THR A 185 26.77 6.43 -9.51
C THR A 185 25.89 6.36 -8.27
N TYR A 186 26.18 7.21 -7.28
CA TYR A 186 25.43 7.27 -6.04
C TYR A 186 23.98 7.74 -6.25
N VAL A 187 23.77 8.76 -7.08
CA VAL A 187 22.42 9.23 -7.47
C VAL A 187 21.69 8.14 -8.26
N GLY A 188 22.37 7.45 -9.16
CA GLY A 188 21.80 6.34 -9.92
C GLY A 188 21.27 5.23 -9.02
N GLU A 189 22.00 4.86 -7.97
CA GLU A 189 21.56 3.84 -7.02
C GLU A 189 20.44 4.32 -6.08
N LEU A 190 20.39 5.61 -5.76
CA LEU A 190 19.27 6.18 -5.02
C LEU A 190 17.96 6.22 -5.85
N LEU A 191 18.08 6.16 -7.19
CA LEU A 191 16.94 6.23 -8.11
C LEU A 191 16.34 4.84 -8.42
N PHE A 192 17.08 3.74 -8.22
CA PHE A 192 16.63 2.36 -8.40
C PHE A 192 16.25 1.71 -7.09
#